data_a592d3079e9414882d324887f04872c4
#
_entry.id   a592d3079e9414882d324887f04872c4
#
_cell.length_a   1.000
_cell.length_b   1.000
_cell.length_c   1.000
_cell.angle_alpha   90.00
_cell.angle_beta   90.00
_cell.angle_gamma   90.00
#
_symmetry.space_group_name_H-M   'P 1'
#
loop_
_entity.id
_entity.type
_entity.pdbx_description
1 polymer ?
#
loop_
_entity_poly.entity_id
_entity_poly.type
_entity_poly.pdbx_seq_one_letter_code
_entity_poly.pdbx_strand_id
1 'polypeptide(L)'
;MAKKIKKVETPIDQRETFVSIQKNFADSDLSVEEKLKTLYDLQQADSEIDKILQLRGELPSEVAALEEEIAGLKGKMAAINAEIEGFNEGIAQNKENIIDCDTQIAKYNEQLNNVSNSREFDSINKEIENQELLRKIAEKHIGEMKNEILVRKAQLEETKDEIDVRSEDLKAKKDELDNIVESTSKEENALRAKRNKCASIIDARTMSAYERIRESEHNHLAVVTVYNGNACGGCFNMIIPQRLIEISSNKKLIICEHCGRIIVNPDFSTKE
;
A
#
# COMPACT_ATOMS: atom_id res chain seq x y z
N MET A 1 29.84 24.30 -38.23
CA MET A 1 28.93 23.38 -37.51
C MET A 1 28.04 24.23 -36.61
N ALA A 2 26.77 24.41 -37.04
CA ALA A 2 25.80 25.22 -36.29
C ALA A 2 25.21 24.39 -35.14
N LYS A 3 25.37 24.86 -33.90
CA LYS A 3 24.77 24.27 -32.71
C LYS A 3 23.24 24.45 -32.80
N LYS A 4 22.48 23.33 -32.93
CA LYS A 4 21.03 23.33 -32.75
C LYS A 4 20.69 23.77 -31.32
N ILE A 5 20.12 24.95 -31.16
CA ILE A 5 19.53 25.43 -29.91
C ILE A 5 18.33 24.53 -29.62
N LYS A 6 18.37 23.77 -28.53
CA LYS A 6 17.19 23.05 -28.00
C LYS A 6 16.16 24.12 -27.64
N LYS A 7 14.98 24.10 -28.27
CA LYS A 7 13.82 24.85 -27.82
C LYS A 7 13.52 24.40 -26.38
N VAL A 8 13.67 25.30 -25.42
CA VAL A 8 13.15 25.15 -24.07
C VAL A 8 11.63 25.19 -24.22
N GLU A 9 10.93 24.11 -23.90
CA GLU A 9 9.48 24.12 -23.80
C GLU A 9 9.14 25.08 -22.64
N THR A 10 8.67 26.26 -22.97
CA THR A 10 8.06 27.16 -21.99
C THR A 10 6.85 26.49 -21.37
N PRO A 11 6.57 26.66 -20.04
CA PRO A 11 5.36 26.13 -19.44
C PRO A 11 4.15 26.61 -20.26
N ILE A 12 3.29 25.67 -20.65
CA ILE A 12 2.08 25.92 -21.44
C ILE A 12 1.32 27.06 -20.77
N ASP A 13 1.16 28.19 -21.48
CA ASP A 13 0.38 29.32 -20.97
C ASP A 13 -1.06 28.83 -20.70
N GLN A 14 -1.48 28.86 -19.43
CA GLN A 14 -2.81 28.42 -19.02
C GLN A 14 -3.92 29.11 -19.82
N ARG A 15 -3.70 30.35 -20.27
CA ARG A 15 -4.63 31.11 -21.11
C ARG A 15 -4.83 30.50 -22.50
N GLU A 16 -3.76 30.03 -23.15
CA GLU A 16 -3.86 29.33 -24.44
C GLU A 16 -4.61 28.01 -24.31
N THR A 17 -4.42 27.28 -23.20
CA THR A 17 -5.14 26.03 -22.94
C THR A 17 -6.65 26.27 -22.80
N PHE A 18 -7.07 27.33 -22.08
CA PHE A 18 -8.49 27.67 -21.89
C PHE A 18 -9.16 28.14 -23.19
N VAL A 19 -8.51 28.98 -23.97
CA VAL A 19 -9.05 29.45 -25.29
C VAL A 19 -9.23 28.28 -26.24
N SER A 20 -8.31 27.31 -26.24
CA SER A 20 -8.40 26.14 -27.10
C SER A 20 -9.49 25.15 -26.65
N ILE A 21 -9.74 25.01 -25.34
CA ILE A 21 -10.87 24.23 -24.80
C ILE A 21 -12.19 24.86 -25.23
N GLN A 22 -12.34 26.18 -25.10
CA GLN A 22 -13.56 26.90 -25.51
C GLN A 22 -13.86 26.75 -27.00
N LYS A 23 -12.85 26.79 -27.90
CA LYS A 23 -13.03 26.58 -29.33
C LYS A 23 -13.50 25.16 -29.67
N ASN A 24 -12.84 24.14 -29.16
CA ASN A 24 -13.21 22.75 -29.45
C ASN A 24 -14.55 22.36 -28.82
N PHE A 25 -14.95 23.02 -27.74
CA PHE A 25 -16.24 22.83 -27.10
C PHE A 25 -17.40 23.31 -27.99
N ALA A 26 -17.14 24.25 -28.89
CA ALA A 26 -18.14 24.78 -29.85
C ALA A 26 -18.27 23.95 -31.14
N ASP A 27 -17.23 23.20 -31.52
CA ASP A 27 -17.11 22.61 -32.87
C ASP A 27 -17.68 21.17 -33.01
N SER A 28 -18.44 20.64 -32.04
CA SER A 28 -19.03 19.30 -32.10
C SER A 28 -20.56 19.35 -32.31
N ASP A 29 -21.14 18.21 -32.73
CA ASP A 29 -22.57 18.04 -33.09
C ASP A 29 -23.57 18.28 -31.93
N LEU A 30 -23.11 18.36 -30.67
CA LEU A 30 -23.92 18.63 -29.50
C LEU A 30 -23.96 20.12 -29.17
N SER A 31 -25.10 20.61 -28.68
CA SER A 31 -25.21 22.00 -28.20
C SER A 31 -24.30 22.22 -26.98
N VAL A 32 -23.79 23.46 -26.83
CA VAL A 32 -22.97 23.85 -25.69
C VAL A 32 -23.69 23.62 -24.36
N GLU A 33 -24.99 23.85 -24.32
CA GLU A 33 -25.82 23.62 -23.14
C GLU A 33 -25.88 22.15 -22.74
N GLU A 34 -26.07 21.22 -23.71
CA GLU A 34 -26.07 19.78 -23.44
C GLU A 34 -24.72 19.29 -22.92
N LYS A 35 -23.62 19.84 -23.45
CA LYS A 35 -22.27 19.50 -22.95
C LYS A 35 -22.03 20.01 -21.54
N LEU A 36 -22.47 21.24 -21.22
CA LEU A 36 -22.36 21.80 -19.87
C LEU A 36 -23.18 20.97 -18.87
N LYS A 37 -24.37 20.53 -19.28
CA LYS A 37 -25.21 19.64 -18.47
C LYS A 37 -24.54 18.27 -18.27
N THR A 38 -23.97 17.69 -19.33
CA THR A 38 -23.26 16.42 -19.24
C THR A 38 -22.03 16.51 -18.32
N LEU A 39 -21.28 17.64 -18.35
CA LEU A 39 -20.18 17.91 -17.43
C LEU A 39 -20.66 18.03 -15.98
N TYR A 40 -21.81 18.66 -15.76
CA TYR A 40 -22.41 18.75 -14.43
C TYR A 40 -22.87 17.38 -13.94
N ASP A 41 -23.55 16.60 -14.78
CA ASP A 41 -23.99 15.23 -14.46
C ASP A 41 -22.79 14.30 -14.18
N LEU A 42 -21.68 14.48 -14.90
CA LEU A 42 -20.41 13.78 -14.64
C LEU A 42 -19.87 14.12 -13.25
N GLN A 43 -19.83 15.43 -12.91
CA GLN A 43 -19.37 15.88 -11.59
C GLN A 43 -20.27 15.35 -10.47
N GLN A 44 -21.58 15.29 -10.66
CA GLN A 44 -22.50 14.72 -9.66
C GLN A 44 -22.23 13.24 -9.45
N ALA A 45 -22.08 12.47 -10.55
CA ALA A 45 -21.76 11.04 -10.45
C ALA A 45 -20.41 10.82 -9.73
N ASP A 46 -19.38 11.60 -10.06
CA ASP A 46 -18.08 11.52 -9.41
C ASP A 46 -18.15 11.92 -7.93
N SER A 47 -18.93 12.94 -7.59
CA SER A 47 -19.10 13.37 -6.19
C SER A 47 -19.83 12.32 -5.33
N GLU A 48 -20.82 11.62 -5.89
CA GLU A 48 -21.49 10.52 -5.19
C GLU A 48 -20.55 9.29 -5.04
N ILE A 49 -19.73 9.00 -6.06
CA ILE A 49 -18.69 7.96 -5.94
C ILE A 49 -17.69 8.35 -4.84
N ASP A 50 -17.25 9.61 -4.77
CA ASP A 50 -16.34 10.07 -3.71
C ASP A 50 -16.95 9.91 -2.31
N LYS A 51 -18.24 10.17 -2.14
CA LYS A 51 -18.95 9.92 -0.87
C LYS A 51 -18.94 8.45 -0.49
N ILE A 52 -19.19 7.54 -1.46
CA ILE A 52 -19.12 6.10 -1.23
C ILE A 52 -17.70 5.68 -0.82
N LEU A 53 -16.67 6.20 -1.51
CA LEU A 53 -15.27 5.96 -1.16
C LEU A 53 -14.92 6.51 0.23
N GLN A 54 -15.47 7.67 0.59
CA GLN A 54 -15.28 8.26 1.91
C GLN A 54 -15.96 7.43 3.02
N LEU A 55 -17.12 6.79 2.74
CA LEU A 55 -17.76 5.87 3.67
C LEU A 55 -16.90 4.63 3.98
N ARG A 56 -16.12 4.16 3.00
CA ARG A 56 -15.12 3.10 3.24
C ARG A 56 -13.94 3.61 4.09
N GLY A 57 -13.69 4.91 4.09
CA GLY A 57 -12.70 5.60 4.89
C GLY A 57 -11.29 5.05 4.68
N GLU A 58 -10.59 4.87 5.80
CA GLU A 58 -9.23 4.34 5.83
C GLU A 58 -9.16 2.80 5.93
N LEU A 59 -10.33 2.12 6.06
CA LEU A 59 -10.41 0.67 6.25
C LEU A 59 -9.59 -0.14 5.23
N PRO A 60 -9.62 0.16 3.91
CA PRO A 60 -8.79 -0.59 2.96
C PRO A 60 -7.29 -0.47 3.22
N SER A 61 -6.82 0.71 3.65
CA SER A 61 -5.40 0.93 3.96
C SER A 61 -5.02 0.26 5.28
N GLU A 62 -5.91 0.25 6.28
CA GLU A 62 -5.71 -0.44 7.55
C GLU A 62 -5.67 -1.96 7.36
N VAL A 63 -6.55 -2.51 6.52
CA VAL A 63 -6.54 -3.93 6.14
C VAL A 63 -5.22 -4.30 5.48
N ALA A 64 -4.74 -3.50 4.51
CA ALA A 64 -3.47 -3.74 3.84
C ALA A 64 -2.27 -3.68 4.81
N ALA A 65 -2.27 -2.71 5.74
CA ALA A 65 -1.23 -2.58 6.75
C ALA A 65 -1.19 -3.78 7.70
N LEU A 66 -2.35 -4.26 8.16
CA LEU A 66 -2.45 -5.46 9.01
C LEU A 66 -2.00 -6.74 8.27
N GLU A 67 -2.31 -6.86 6.99
CA GLU A 67 -1.83 -7.99 6.16
C GLU A 67 -0.30 -7.99 6.04
N GLU A 68 0.31 -6.83 5.84
CA GLU A 68 1.77 -6.67 5.78
C GLU A 68 2.41 -6.98 7.15
N GLU A 69 1.83 -6.50 8.25
CA GLU A 69 2.29 -6.78 9.61
C GLU A 69 2.25 -8.28 9.91
N ILE A 70 1.14 -8.95 9.61
CA ILE A 70 1.00 -10.40 9.78
C ILE A 70 2.00 -11.18 8.90
N ALA A 71 2.24 -10.74 7.68
CA ALA A 71 3.24 -11.34 6.81
C ALA A 71 4.66 -11.20 7.40
N GLY A 72 4.99 -10.04 7.97
CA GLY A 72 6.23 -9.78 8.69
C GLY A 72 6.41 -10.69 9.90
N LEU A 73 5.37 -10.85 10.74
CA LEU A 73 5.37 -11.74 11.90
C LEU A 73 5.54 -13.21 11.50
N LYS A 74 4.87 -13.66 10.44
CA LYS A 74 5.07 -15.02 9.88
C LYS A 74 6.49 -15.23 9.38
N GLY A 75 7.11 -14.21 8.80
CA GLY A 75 8.52 -14.24 8.41
C GLY A 75 9.45 -14.41 9.63
N LYS A 76 9.20 -13.67 10.72
CA LYS A 76 9.93 -13.83 12.00
C LYS A 76 9.77 -15.23 12.56
N MET A 77 8.55 -15.77 12.57
CA MET A 77 8.27 -17.12 13.04
C MET A 77 9.04 -18.18 12.23
N ALA A 78 9.11 -18.03 10.91
CA ALA A 78 9.89 -18.92 10.05
C ALA A 78 11.40 -18.85 10.37
N ALA A 79 11.94 -17.66 10.61
CA ALA A 79 13.33 -17.46 11.00
C ALA A 79 13.66 -18.13 12.35
N ILE A 80 12.80 -17.94 13.37
CA ILE A 80 12.96 -18.57 14.69
C ILE A 80 12.92 -20.11 14.56
N ASN A 81 12.03 -20.65 13.75
CA ASN A 81 11.98 -22.10 13.51
C ASN A 81 13.26 -22.60 12.84
N ALA A 82 13.81 -21.90 11.87
CA ALA A 82 15.07 -22.25 11.23
C ALA A 82 16.25 -22.22 12.23
N GLU A 83 16.30 -21.25 13.16
CA GLU A 83 17.29 -21.21 14.23
C GLU A 83 17.17 -22.41 15.17
N ILE A 84 15.94 -22.79 15.57
CA ILE A 84 15.68 -23.98 16.41
C ILE A 84 16.15 -25.26 15.69
N GLU A 85 15.90 -25.35 14.39
CA GLU A 85 16.37 -26.52 13.59
C GLU A 85 17.89 -26.57 13.54
N GLY A 86 18.57 -25.44 13.29
CA GLY A 86 20.03 -25.35 13.34
C GLY A 86 20.62 -25.73 14.70
N PHE A 87 20.00 -25.35 15.83
CA PHE A 87 20.42 -25.79 17.14
C PHE A 87 20.21 -27.28 17.36
N ASN A 88 19.13 -27.86 16.84
CA ASN A 88 18.89 -29.32 16.92
C ASN A 88 19.92 -30.11 16.10
N GLU A 89 20.29 -29.65 14.92
CA GLU A 89 21.36 -30.20 14.11
C GLU A 89 22.72 -30.14 14.85
N GLY A 90 23.01 -28.96 15.45
CA GLY A 90 24.22 -28.80 16.28
C GLY A 90 24.26 -29.74 17.48
N ILE A 91 23.13 -29.98 18.13
CA ILE A 91 23.01 -30.97 19.23
C ILE A 91 23.27 -32.39 18.71
N ALA A 92 22.74 -32.74 17.54
CA ALA A 92 22.97 -34.06 16.94
C ALA A 92 24.46 -34.30 16.65
N GLN A 93 25.13 -33.30 16.06
CA GLN A 93 26.56 -33.33 15.75
C GLN A 93 27.42 -33.46 17.03
N ASN A 94 27.09 -32.70 18.08
CA ASN A 94 27.84 -32.80 19.34
C ASN A 94 27.61 -34.14 20.05
N LYS A 95 26.43 -34.77 19.92
CA LYS A 95 26.19 -36.13 20.41
C LYS A 95 27.04 -37.17 19.67
N GLU A 96 27.20 -37.05 18.36
CA GLU A 96 28.06 -37.89 17.55
C GLU A 96 29.52 -37.73 17.99
N ASN A 97 29.99 -36.50 18.18
CA ASN A 97 31.32 -36.22 18.71
C ASN A 97 31.57 -36.88 20.08
N ILE A 98 30.56 -36.90 20.96
CA ILE A 98 30.66 -37.59 22.27
C ILE A 98 30.85 -39.09 22.08
N ILE A 99 30.10 -39.74 21.18
CA ILE A 99 30.21 -41.15 20.87
C ILE A 99 31.61 -41.50 20.34
N ASP A 100 32.15 -40.61 19.48
CA ASP A 100 33.50 -40.78 18.93
C ASP A 100 34.57 -40.64 20.03
N CYS A 101 34.44 -39.64 20.92
CA CYS A 101 35.34 -39.48 22.05
C CYS A 101 35.31 -40.74 22.98
N ASP A 102 34.12 -41.22 23.31
CA ASP A 102 33.97 -42.41 24.14
C ASP A 102 34.59 -43.66 23.49
N THR A 103 34.44 -43.82 22.17
CA THR A 103 35.07 -44.89 21.37
C THR A 103 36.58 -44.78 21.39
N GLN A 104 37.16 -43.58 21.28
CA GLN A 104 38.61 -43.36 21.33
C GLN A 104 39.14 -43.60 22.75
N ILE A 105 38.44 -43.17 23.79
CA ILE A 105 38.81 -43.45 25.19
C ILE A 105 38.84 -44.95 25.46
N ALA A 106 37.85 -45.71 24.97
CA ALA A 106 37.85 -47.18 25.12
C ALA A 106 39.06 -47.83 24.45
N LYS A 107 39.39 -47.43 23.20
CA LYS A 107 40.57 -47.90 22.49
C LYS A 107 41.86 -47.55 23.21
N TYR A 108 42.03 -46.34 23.72
CA TYR A 108 43.22 -45.93 24.45
C TYR A 108 43.35 -46.68 25.78
N ASN A 109 42.26 -46.96 26.47
CA ASN A 109 42.27 -47.82 27.68
C ASN A 109 42.71 -49.27 27.38
N GLU A 110 42.27 -49.84 26.24
CA GLU A 110 42.77 -51.17 25.81
C GLU A 110 44.25 -51.14 25.50
N GLN A 111 44.74 -50.07 24.83
CA GLN A 111 46.18 -49.91 24.56
C GLN A 111 46.98 -49.78 25.85
N LEU A 112 46.47 -49.05 26.82
CA LEU A 112 47.10 -48.77 28.12
C LEU A 112 47.37 -50.08 28.89
N ASN A 113 46.48 -51.05 28.75
CA ASN A 113 46.67 -52.43 29.37
C ASN A 113 47.79 -53.20 28.76
N ASN A 114 48.25 -52.92 27.53
CA ASN A 114 49.25 -53.63 26.79
C ASN A 114 50.62 -52.93 26.73
N VAL A 115 50.75 -51.69 27.29
CA VAL A 115 51.96 -50.90 27.24
C VAL A 115 52.91 -51.29 28.38
N SER A 116 54.21 -51.47 28.03
CA SER A 116 55.27 -51.71 28.98
C SER A 116 56.26 -50.62 29.17
N ASN A 117 56.13 -49.54 28.36
CA ASN A 117 57.01 -48.33 28.32
C ASN A 117 56.40 -47.15 29.02
N SER A 118 57.06 -46.57 30.02
CA SER A 118 56.56 -45.40 30.80
C SER A 118 56.26 -44.18 29.93
N ARG A 119 57.02 -43.89 28.87
CA ARG A 119 56.80 -42.79 28.00
C ARG A 119 55.52 -42.95 27.15
N GLU A 120 55.27 -44.15 26.66
CA GLU A 120 54.06 -44.46 25.91
C GLU A 120 52.83 -44.42 26.82
N PHE A 121 52.97 -44.95 28.07
CA PHE A 121 51.92 -44.81 29.09
C PHE A 121 51.52 -43.38 29.36
N ASP A 122 52.49 -42.48 29.58
CA ASP A 122 52.25 -41.04 29.80
C ASP A 122 51.59 -40.36 28.57
N SER A 123 51.97 -40.78 27.35
CA SER A 123 51.41 -40.24 26.11
C SER A 123 49.96 -40.65 25.95
N ILE A 124 49.60 -41.92 26.17
CA ILE A 124 48.22 -42.43 26.06
C ILE A 124 47.32 -41.82 27.13
N ASN A 125 47.81 -41.62 28.35
CA ASN A 125 47.05 -40.93 29.38
C ASN A 125 46.70 -39.51 29.00
N LYS A 126 47.62 -38.77 28.37
CA LYS A 126 47.34 -37.41 27.86
C LYS A 126 46.30 -37.39 26.75
N GLU A 127 46.30 -38.40 25.89
CA GLU A 127 45.26 -38.55 24.85
C GLU A 127 43.89 -38.84 25.47
N ILE A 128 43.83 -39.72 26.51
CA ILE A 128 42.59 -39.95 27.26
C ILE A 128 42.08 -38.67 27.89
N GLU A 129 42.93 -37.92 28.59
CA GLU A 129 42.57 -36.65 29.20
C GLU A 129 42.06 -35.64 28.15
N ASN A 130 42.70 -35.59 26.98
CA ASN A 130 42.26 -34.74 25.86
C ASN A 130 40.88 -35.12 25.35
N GLN A 131 40.63 -36.44 25.14
CA GLN A 131 39.30 -36.91 24.70
C GLN A 131 38.21 -36.66 25.75
N GLU A 132 38.52 -36.85 27.03
CA GLU A 132 37.60 -36.48 28.11
C GLU A 132 37.27 -34.97 28.14
N LEU A 133 38.27 -34.14 27.88
CA LEU A 133 38.06 -32.70 27.80
C LEU A 133 37.16 -32.32 26.61
N LEU A 134 37.41 -32.88 25.43
CA LEU A 134 36.58 -32.71 24.22
C LEU A 134 35.15 -33.17 24.47
N ARG A 135 34.94 -34.30 25.14
CA ARG A 135 33.61 -34.76 25.53
C ARG A 135 32.88 -33.78 26.44
N LYS A 136 33.55 -33.24 27.46
CA LYS A 136 32.99 -32.23 28.38
C LYS A 136 32.62 -30.94 27.65
N ILE A 137 33.43 -30.52 26.67
CA ILE A 137 33.15 -29.36 25.84
C ILE A 137 31.87 -29.58 25.01
N ALA A 138 31.75 -30.77 24.37
CA ALA A 138 30.57 -31.12 23.58
C ALA A 138 29.30 -31.19 24.45
N GLU A 139 29.40 -31.78 25.66
CA GLU A 139 28.29 -31.81 26.66
C GLU A 139 27.86 -30.40 27.06
N LYS A 140 28.81 -29.49 27.28
CA LYS A 140 28.53 -28.09 27.61
C LYS A 140 27.82 -27.38 26.47
N HIS A 141 28.30 -27.53 25.22
CA HIS A 141 27.66 -26.94 24.04
C HIS A 141 26.21 -27.45 23.85
N ILE A 142 25.97 -28.75 24.10
CA ILE A 142 24.60 -29.30 24.07
C ILE A 142 23.70 -28.59 25.13
N GLY A 143 24.25 -28.37 26.32
CA GLY A 143 23.53 -27.63 27.36
C GLY A 143 23.19 -26.21 26.97
N GLU A 144 24.14 -25.48 26.40
CA GLU A 144 23.95 -24.12 25.91
C GLU A 144 22.91 -24.07 24.79
N MET A 145 23.02 -24.94 23.77
CA MET A 145 22.04 -25.00 22.66
C MET A 145 20.64 -25.38 23.13
N LYS A 146 20.48 -26.27 24.13
CA LYS A 146 19.17 -26.58 24.70
C LYS A 146 18.53 -25.33 25.38
N ASN A 147 19.33 -24.54 26.07
CA ASN A 147 18.84 -23.32 26.69
C ASN A 147 18.41 -22.29 25.64
N GLU A 148 19.18 -22.14 24.54
CA GLU A 148 18.81 -21.28 23.42
C GLU A 148 17.49 -21.72 22.77
N ILE A 149 17.30 -23.03 22.58
CA ILE A 149 16.02 -23.58 22.07
C ILE A 149 14.85 -23.22 22.97
N LEU A 150 15.00 -23.24 24.28
CA LEU A 150 13.93 -22.84 25.22
C LEU A 150 13.58 -21.36 25.07
N VAL A 151 14.59 -20.50 24.94
CA VAL A 151 14.38 -19.06 24.71
C VAL A 151 13.67 -18.81 23.38
N ARG A 152 14.13 -19.46 22.30
CA ARG A 152 13.52 -19.35 20.98
C ARG A 152 12.08 -19.87 20.93
N LYS A 153 11.79 -20.96 21.65
CA LYS A 153 10.41 -21.47 21.77
C LYS A 153 9.49 -20.49 22.49
N ALA A 154 9.97 -19.82 23.54
CA ALA A 154 9.18 -18.78 24.21
C ALA A 154 8.87 -17.62 23.28
N GLN A 155 9.87 -17.15 22.50
CA GLN A 155 9.67 -16.10 21.49
C GLN A 155 8.71 -16.54 20.38
N LEU A 156 8.72 -17.81 20.00
CA LEU A 156 7.82 -18.37 18.99
C LEU A 156 6.37 -18.37 19.47
N GLU A 157 6.11 -18.72 20.73
CA GLU A 157 4.76 -18.64 21.31
C GLU A 157 4.28 -17.20 21.41
N GLU A 158 5.11 -16.26 21.87
CA GLU A 158 4.78 -14.84 21.90
C GLU A 158 4.43 -14.31 20.49
N THR A 159 5.22 -14.66 19.47
CA THR A 159 4.95 -14.26 18.07
C THR A 159 3.66 -14.88 17.53
N LYS A 160 3.30 -16.11 17.94
CA LYS A 160 2.02 -16.72 17.58
C LYS A 160 0.85 -15.98 18.19
N ASP A 161 0.91 -15.67 19.47
CA ASP A 161 -0.13 -14.91 20.16
C ASP A 161 -0.35 -13.54 19.50
N GLU A 162 0.74 -12.86 19.08
CA GLU A 162 0.63 -11.62 18.31
C GLU A 162 -0.06 -11.83 16.96
N ILE A 163 0.28 -12.90 16.23
CA ILE A 163 -0.36 -13.21 14.94
C ILE A 163 -1.85 -13.49 15.13
N ASP A 164 -2.23 -14.21 16.17
CA ASP A 164 -3.63 -14.54 16.45
C ASP A 164 -4.44 -13.27 16.74
N VAL A 165 -3.95 -12.38 17.60
CA VAL A 165 -4.59 -11.09 17.89
C VAL A 165 -4.74 -10.24 16.61
N ARG A 166 -3.66 -10.10 15.81
CA ARG A 166 -3.72 -9.33 14.57
C ARG A 166 -4.63 -9.95 13.51
N SER A 167 -4.73 -11.28 13.48
CA SER A 167 -5.61 -11.98 12.54
C SER A 167 -7.10 -11.83 12.90
N GLU A 168 -7.44 -11.74 14.19
CA GLU A 168 -8.80 -11.42 14.64
C GLU A 168 -9.17 -9.98 14.27
N ASP A 169 -8.29 -9.01 14.52
CA ASP A 169 -8.49 -7.61 14.10
C ASP A 169 -8.65 -7.48 12.59
N LEU A 170 -7.79 -8.17 11.82
CA LEU A 170 -7.88 -8.19 10.36
C LEU A 170 -9.22 -8.74 9.88
N LYS A 171 -9.69 -9.82 10.51
CA LYS A 171 -10.98 -10.43 10.17
C LYS A 171 -12.14 -9.46 10.44
N ALA A 172 -12.16 -8.83 11.61
CA ALA A 172 -13.20 -7.86 11.97
C ALA A 172 -13.24 -6.67 10.99
N LYS A 173 -12.08 -6.11 10.62
CA LYS A 173 -11.99 -5.00 9.65
C LYS A 173 -12.37 -5.42 8.23
N LYS A 174 -12.05 -6.65 7.80
CA LYS A 174 -12.51 -7.19 6.51
C LYS A 174 -14.01 -7.37 6.47
N ASP A 175 -14.59 -7.95 7.51
CA ASP A 175 -16.04 -8.15 7.61
C ASP A 175 -16.77 -6.79 7.58
N GLU A 176 -16.25 -5.76 8.24
CA GLU A 176 -16.79 -4.40 8.20
C GLU A 176 -16.69 -3.80 6.79
N LEU A 177 -15.52 -3.89 6.15
CA LEU A 177 -15.31 -3.40 4.78
C LEU A 177 -16.23 -4.12 3.78
N ASP A 178 -16.34 -5.43 3.88
CA ASP A 178 -17.19 -6.23 2.99
C ASP A 178 -18.67 -5.84 3.13
N ASN A 179 -19.17 -5.60 4.33
CA ASN A 179 -20.52 -5.11 4.59
C ASN A 179 -20.79 -3.75 3.94
N ILE A 180 -19.84 -2.80 4.06
CA ILE A 180 -19.93 -1.48 3.42
C ILE A 180 -19.91 -1.62 1.89
N VAL A 181 -19.01 -2.44 1.36
CA VAL A 181 -18.89 -2.67 -0.09
C VAL A 181 -20.15 -3.35 -0.63
N GLU A 182 -20.70 -4.36 0.04
CA GLU A 182 -21.92 -5.04 -0.37
C GLU A 182 -23.11 -4.10 -0.40
N SER A 183 -23.29 -3.27 0.65
CA SER A 183 -24.39 -2.31 0.74
C SER A 183 -24.31 -1.23 -0.34
N THR A 184 -23.11 -0.78 -0.72
CA THR A 184 -22.90 0.31 -1.68
C THR A 184 -22.61 -0.14 -3.11
N SER A 185 -22.34 -1.43 -3.35
CA SER A 185 -21.88 -1.93 -4.66
C SER A 185 -22.84 -1.68 -5.81
N LYS A 186 -24.13 -1.82 -5.58
CA LYS A 186 -25.15 -1.61 -6.62
C LYS A 186 -25.22 -0.14 -7.04
N GLU A 187 -25.18 0.76 -6.07
CA GLU A 187 -25.21 2.20 -6.28
C GLU A 187 -23.91 2.66 -6.96
N GLU A 188 -22.75 2.22 -6.49
CA GLU A 188 -21.46 2.52 -7.10
C GLU A 188 -21.40 2.08 -8.57
N ASN A 189 -21.87 0.87 -8.88
CA ASN A 189 -21.88 0.36 -10.26
C ASN A 189 -22.80 1.18 -11.16
N ALA A 190 -23.96 1.61 -10.68
CA ALA A 190 -24.88 2.48 -11.42
C ALA A 190 -24.25 3.86 -11.68
N LEU A 191 -23.60 4.45 -10.66
CA LEU A 191 -22.89 5.73 -10.78
C LEU A 191 -21.69 5.65 -11.73
N ARG A 192 -20.90 4.59 -11.68
CA ARG A 192 -19.79 4.33 -12.62
C ARG A 192 -20.28 4.18 -14.04
N ALA A 193 -21.41 3.48 -14.27
CA ALA A 193 -22.03 3.38 -15.58
C ALA A 193 -22.51 4.75 -16.10
N LYS A 194 -23.15 5.57 -15.23
CA LYS A 194 -23.53 6.96 -15.54
C LYS A 194 -22.31 7.81 -15.88
N ARG A 195 -21.27 7.77 -15.06
CA ARG A 195 -19.98 8.44 -15.28
C ARG A 195 -19.38 8.10 -16.65
N ASN A 196 -19.27 6.82 -16.96
CA ASN A 196 -18.68 6.35 -18.24
C ASN A 196 -19.52 6.80 -19.43
N LYS A 197 -20.85 6.81 -19.33
CA LYS A 197 -21.75 7.34 -20.35
C LYS A 197 -21.52 8.84 -20.58
N CYS A 198 -21.44 9.63 -19.50
CA CYS A 198 -21.14 11.06 -19.61
C CYS A 198 -19.74 11.30 -20.23
N ALA A 199 -18.73 10.55 -19.78
CA ALA A 199 -17.37 10.66 -20.30
C ALA A 199 -17.25 10.31 -21.79
N SER A 200 -18.08 9.39 -22.31
CA SER A 200 -18.08 9.03 -23.75
C SER A 200 -18.67 10.12 -24.65
N ILE A 201 -19.46 11.02 -24.09
CA ILE A 201 -20.08 12.15 -24.80
C ILE A 201 -19.16 13.37 -24.86
N ILE A 202 -18.32 13.54 -23.84
CA ILE A 202 -17.39 14.67 -23.69
C ILE A 202 -16.13 14.42 -24.50
N ASP A 203 -15.64 15.44 -25.19
CA ASP A 203 -14.39 15.35 -25.95
C ASP A 203 -13.17 15.10 -25.03
N ALA A 204 -12.19 14.35 -25.51
CA ALA A 204 -11.02 13.92 -24.72
C ALA A 204 -10.24 15.08 -24.09
N ARG A 205 -10.21 16.24 -24.75
CA ARG A 205 -9.50 17.41 -24.25
C ARG A 205 -10.21 18.06 -23.06
N THR A 206 -11.54 18.19 -23.16
CA THR A 206 -12.38 18.71 -22.06
C THR A 206 -12.35 17.74 -20.88
N MET A 207 -12.38 16.42 -21.15
CA MET A 207 -12.27 15.39 -20.11
C MET A 207 -10.94 15.46 -19.38
N SER A 208 -9.82 15.58 -20.09
CA SER A 208 -8.50 15.75 -19.48
C SER A 208 -8.39 17.03 -18.64
N ALA A 209 -9.01 18.12 -19.08
CA ALA A 209 -9.06 19.36 -18.30
C ALA A 209 -9.91 19.20 -17.03
N TYR A 210 -11.04 18.51 -17.12
CA TYR A 210 -11.91 18.18 -15.99
C TYR A 210 -11.16 17.35 -14.95
N GLU A 211 -10.52 16.27 -15.35
CA GLU A 211 -9.75 15.40 -14.44
C GLU A 211 -8.62 16.16 -13.75
N ARG A 212 -7.85 16.95 -14.48
CA ARG A 212 -6.78 17.76 -13.91
C ARG A 212 -7.29 18.76 -12.86
N ILE A 213 -8.41 19.45 -13.13
CA ILE A 213 -9.00 20.39 -12.16
C ILE A 213 -9.48 19.61 -10.93
N ARG A 214 -10.13 18.47 -11.12
CA ARG A 214 -10.63 17.64 -10.04
C ARG A 214 -9.51 17.12 -9.13
N GLU A 215 -8.39 16.70 -9.69
CA GLU A 215 -7.20 16.24 -8.94
C GLU A 215 -6.49 17.38 -8.19
N SER A 216 -6.48 18.59 -8.77
CA SER A 216 -5.82 19.76 -8.15
C SER A 216 -6.59 20.36 -6.98
N GLU A 217 -7.90 20.11 -6.91
CA GLU A 217 -8.78 20.73 -5.92
C GLU A 217 -9.07 19.80 -4.74
N HIS A 218 -8.87 20.29 -3.53
CA HIS A 218 -9.01 19.51 -2.30
C HIS A 218 -10.38 18.83 -2.12
N ASN A 219 -11.45 19.46 -2.65
CA ASN A 219 -12.81 18.92 -2.57
C ASN A 219 -13.25 18.17 -3.84
N HIS A 220 -12.33 17.87 -4.75
CA HIS A 220 -12.56 17.13 -6.00
C HIS A 220 -13.70 17.70 -6.87
N LEU A 221 -14.03 18.99 -6.72
CA LEU A 221 -15.07 19.66 -7.51
C LEU A 221 -14.43 20.43 -8.67
N ALA A 222 -14.52 19.89 -9.88
CA ALA A 222 -14.07 20.57 -11.11
C ALA A 222 -15.17 21.43 -11.72
N VAL A 223 -16.44 21.02 -11.59
CA VAL A 223 -17.61 21.75 -12.09
C VAL A 223 -18.47 22.19 -10.90
N VAL A 224 -18.80 23.46 -10.85
CA VAL A 224 -19.55 24.10 -9.76
C VAL A 224 -20.65 25.00 -10.29
N THR A 225 -21.71 25.16 -9.52
CA THR A 225 -22.76 26.13 -9.82
C THR A 225 -22.47 27.51 -9.20
N VAL A 226 -23.20 28.52 -9.58
CA VAL A 226 -23.14 29.84 -8.93
C VAL A 226 -23.76 29.74 -7.53
N TYR A 227 -23.04 30.17 -6.51
CA TYR A 227 -23.46 30.20 -5.12
C TYR A 227 -24.06 31.59 -4.80
N ASN A 228 -25.19 31.64 -4.11
CA ASN A 228 -25.91 32.87 -3.72
C ASN A 228 -26.10 33.87 -4.86
N GLY A 229 -26.15 33.45 -6.11
CA GLY A 229 -26.42 34.28 -7.29
C GLY A 229 -25.25 35.14 -7.75
N ASN A 230 -24.12 35.18 -7.05
CA ASN A 230 -23.01 36.08 -7.38
C ASN A 230 -21.61 35.55 -7.08
N ALA A 231 -21.46 34.34 -6.54
CA ALA A 231 -20.17 33.78 -6.16
C ALA A 231 -19.92 32.40 -6.80
N CYS A 232 -18.66 32.04 -6.95
CA CYS A 232 -18.26 30.71 -7.41
C CYS A 232 -18.57 29.68 -6.32
N GLY A 233 -19.31 28.59 -6.66
CA GLY A 233 -19.64 27.53 -5.70
C GLY A 233 -18.46 26.69 -5.21
N GLY A 234 -17.25 26.92 -5.72
CA GLY A 234 -16.04 26.22 -5.28
C GLY A 234 -15.13 27.03 -4.39
N CYS A 235 -14.77 28.26 -4.80
CA CYS A 235 -13.85 29.11 -4.04
C CYS A 235 -14.55 30.28 -3.34
N PHE A 236 -15.85 30.47 -3.56
CA PHE A 236 -16.72 31.50 -3.00
C PHE A 236 -16.31 32.95 -3.35
N ASN A 237 -15.36 33.13 -4.28
CA ASN A 237 -15.01 34.45 -4.78
C ASN A 237 -16.13 35.02 -5.66
N MET A 238 -16.31 36.32 -5.60
CA MET A 238 -17.34 37.05 -6.34
C MET A 238 -17.09 36.97 -7.85
N ILE A 239 -18.15 36.73 -8.62
CA ILE A 239 -18.16 36.66 -10.07
C ILE A 239 -18.62 38.01 -10.63
N ILE A 240 -17.94 38.51 -11.63
CA ILE A 240 -18.30 39.78 -12.30
C ILE A 240 -19.69 39.65 -12.93
N PRO A 241 -20.60 40.66 -12.78
CA PRO A 241 -21.99 40.59 -13.28
C PRO A 241 -22.12 40.19 -14.75
N GLN A 242 -21.21 40.65 -15.60
CA GLN A 242 -21.22 40.28 -17.02
C GLN A 242 -20.98 38.74 -17.21
N ARG A 243 -20.11 38.13 -16.40
CA ARG A 243 -19.90 36.68 -16.42
C ARG A 243 -21.12 35.91 -15.95
N LEU A 244 -21.88 36.44 -15.00
CA LEU A 244 -23.14 35.82 -14.54
C LEU A 244 -24.15 35.73 -15.69
N ILE A 245 -24.28 36.79 -16.52
CA ILE A 245 -25.13 36.79 -17.70
C ILE A 245 -24.64 35.76 -18.74
N GLU A 246 -23.33 35.64 -18.93
CA GLU A 246 -22.74 34.64 -19.84
C GLU A 246 -23.01 33.21 -19.34
N ILE A 247 -22.90 32.96 -18.03
CA ILE A 247 -23.20 31.67 -17.41
C ILE A 247 -24.68 31.31 -17.62
N SER A 248 -25.58 32.24 -17.34
CA SER A 248 -27.04 32.04 -17.50
C SER A 248 -27.44 31.78 -18.97
N SER A 249 -26.66 32.27 -19.93
CA SER A 249 -26.94 32.07 -21.36
C SER A 249 -26.63 30.64 -21.87
N ASN A 250 -25.87 29.84 -21.15
CA ASN A 250 -25.43 28.48 -21.49
C ASN A 250 -24.72 28.36 -22.88
N LYS A 251 -24.20 29.46 -23.42
CA LYS A 251 -23.61 29.50 -24.78
C LYS A 251 -22.11 29.28 -24.80
N LYS A 252 -21.43 29.31 -23.66
CA LYS A 252 -19.99 29.23 -23.54
C LYS A 252 -19.59 28.50 -22.27
N LEU A 253 -18.47 27.76 -22.31
CA LEU A 253 -17.82 27.23 -21.14
C LEU A 253 -17.14 28.38 -20.37
N ILE A 254 -17.57 28.65 -19.14
CA ILE A 254 -17.04 29.72 -18.30
C ILE A 254 -16.20 29.09 -17.17
N ILE A 255 -15.02 29.64 -16.97
CA ILE A 255 -14.06 29.20 -15.97
C ILE A 255 -13.90 30.31 -14.92
N CYS A 256 -13.82 29.89 -13.66
CA CYS A 256 -13.55 30.80 -12.56
C CYS A 256 -12.15 31.42 -12.69
N GLU A 257 -12.03 32.74 -12.69
CA GLU A 257 -10.73 33.44 -12.82
C GLU A 257 -9.84 33.26 -11.59
N HIS A 258 -10.40 32.83 -10.44
CA HIS A 258 -9.68 32.65 -9.18
C HIS A 258 -9.18 31.22 -8.95
N CYS A 259 -10.03 30.22 -9.22
CA CYS A 259 -9.71 28.83 -8.90
C CYS A 259 -9.66 27.90 -10.12
N GLY A 260 -9.99 28.37 -11.32
CA GLY A 260 -9.92 27.57 -12.52
C GLY A 260 -11.05 26.55 -12.73
N ARG A 261 -12.02 26.43 -11.79
CA ARG A 261 -13.16 25.52 -11.92
C ARG A 261 -14.12 25.96 -13.00
N ILE A 262 -14.78 25.01 -13.64
CA ILE A 262 -15.85 25.26 -14.60
C ILE A 262 -17.10 25.70 -13.86
N ILE A 263 -17.69 26.84 -14.24
CA ILE A 263 -18.92 27.34 -13.63
C ILE A 263 -20.08 27.10 -14.58
N VAL A 264 -21.15 26.49 -14.06
CA VAL A 264 -22.37 26.20 -14.81
C VAL A 264 -23.58 26.88 -14.20
N ASN A 265 -24.66 26.96 -14.99
CA ASN A 265 -25.91 27.59 -14.56
C ASN A 265 -26.50 26.82 -13.35
N PRO A 266 -26.95 27.53 -12.29
CA PRO A 266 -27.62 26.91 -11.15
C PRO A 266 -28.90 26.16 -11.52
N ASP A 267 -29.56 26.49 -12.64
CA ASP A 267 -30.74 25.78 -13.12
C ASP A 267 -30.51 24.28 -13.41
N PHE A 268 -29.23 23.88 -13.62
CA PHE A 268 -28.86 22.46 -13.77
C PHE A 268 -28.99 21.66 -12.46
N SER A 269 -28.89 22.35 -11.31
CA SER A 269 -29.02 21.74 -9.99
C SER A 269 -30.49 21.61 -9.53
N THR A 270 -31.43 22.31 -10.17
CA THR A 270 -32.84 22.37 -9.75
C THR A 270 -33.80 21.49 -10.55
N LYS A 271 -33.29 20.72 -11.52
CA LYS A 271 -34.07 19.77 -12.31
C LYS A 271 -33.80 18.33 -11.85
N GLU A 272 -34.41 17.93 -10.74
CA GLU A 272 -34.84 16.55 -10.47
C GLU A 272 -36.31 16.39 -10.80
#